data_19de5013e06e649205aeebd0958a5d6a
#
_entry.id   19de5013e06e649205aeebd0958a5d6a
#
_cell.length_a   1.000
_cell.length_b   1.000
_cell.length_c   1.000
_cell.angle_alpha   90.00
_cell.angle_beta   90.00
_cell.angle_gamma   90.00
#
_symmetry.space_group_name_H-M   'P 1'
#
loop_
_entity.id
_entity.type
_entity.pdbx_description
1 polymer ?
#
loop_
_entity_poly.entity_id
_entity_poly.type
_entity_poly.pdbx_seq_one_letter_code
_entity_poly.pdbx_strand_id
1 'polypeptide(L)'
;MKKIGKERNNMNMTKQTHRSRERGAVLAIALMVSVFLVILAIPFMTKLGGRYRTTEKAHDTLSALNLAEAGVERGIWEMNYGNISSWSGSSLERTLALNNFAAANGAVVGDIAVSVFHTESSTPIVESTGSVVHIGTKKVSKTLRVVLTQPEGPFDFAIFGDEQVDIKDDVLIDSYDSSDGAYGGDNVHARANIGANVDGSRKHKDKHDDHDDGTHHGKIKIDDKSIVNGDAYSGLDSDPNKTIEVKGKSILNGNKFALDEVKDYPSITKPTGLPNYGDFNVDHGESITINESGRYHKFEISDHSTVTITGDVTLYVTDEFKIRNDCAMNVVPGATLTIIIDRKLTLEDRAVLDNQSHDPSKLLICGTENHKEDINFKTDNDFYGVVYAPEAKFKMERDGQFFGSVKARKVHIKKNALFHYDEALAGFNPAALNGGYSPLLTVKSWQEKII
;
A
#
# COMPACT_ATOMS: atom_id res chain seq x y z
N MET A 1 24.66 -13.38 -120.70
CA MET A 1 24.87 -13.89 -119.33
C MET A 1 25.72 -12.91 -118.50
N LYS A 2 25.24 -11.71 -118.19
CA LYS A 2 25.92 -10.77 -117.26
C LYS A 2 25.01 -9.72 -116.61
N LYS A 3 23.85 -10.16 -116.07
CA LYS A 3 22.95 -9.23 -115.38
C LYS A 3 22.31 -9.70 -114.03
N ILE A 4 22.59 -10.92 -113.60
CA ILE A 4 21.99 -11.55 -112.41
C ILE A 4 22.85 -11.37 -111.15
N GLY A 5 24.15 -11.02 -111.25
CA GLY A 5 25.03 -10.88 -110.05
C GLY A 5 25.00 -9.60 -109.28
N LYS A 6 24.44 -8.52 -109.85
CA LYS A 6 24.46 -7.18 -109.19
C LYS A 6 23.32 -6.89 -108.26
N GLU A 7 22.18 -7.56 -108.43
CA GLU A 7 21.01 -7.36 -107.55
C GLU A 7 21.09 -8.16 -106.26
N ARG A 8 21.76 -9.28 -106.18
CA ARG A 8 21.91 -10.06 -104.95
C ARG A 8 22.88 -9.40 -103.91
N ASN A 9 23.90 -8.68 -104.42
CA ASN A 9 24.80 -7.99 -103.47
C ASN A 9 24.17 -6.72 -102.84
N ASN A 10 23.29 -6.03 -103.57
CA ASN A 10 22.61 -4.86 -102.98
C ASN A 10 21.54 -5.22 -101.94
N MET A 11 20.86 -6.36 -102.07
CA MET A 11 19.86 -6.83 -101.17
C MET A 11 20.44 -7.30 -99.80
N ASN A 12 21.68 -7.89 -99.86
CA ASN A 12 22.38 -8.30 -98.64
C ASN A 12 23.00 -7.12 -97.87
N MET A 13 23.46 -6.08 -98.58
CA MET A 13 23.96 -4.85 -97.89
C MET A 13 22.92 -4.06 -97.20
N THR A 14 21.72 -3.92 -97.73
CA THR A 14 20.59 -3.24 -97.16
C THR A 14 20.03 -3.98 -95.90
N LYS A 15 20.00 -5.34 -95.94
CA LYS A 15 19.60 -6.13 -94.81
C LYS A 15 20.59 -6.07 -93.63
N GLN A 16 21.91 -5.97 -93.92
CA GLN A 16 22.89 -5.89 -92.87
C GLN A 16 22.97 -4.50 -92.20
N THR A 17 22.77 -3.44 -92.92
CA THR A 17 22.70 -2.07 -92.36
C THR A 17 21.42 -1.84 -91.52
N HIS A 18 20.31 -2.49 -91.88
CA HIS A 18 19.07 -2.38 -91.09
C HIS A 18 19.18 -3.11 -89.73
N ARG A 19 19.79 -4.33 -89.71
CA ARG A 19 20.06 -5.10 -88.48
C ARG A 19 21.05 -4.43 -87.54
N SER A 20 22.00 -3.70 -88.00
CA SER A 20 22.95 -2.96 -87.18
C SER A 20 22.32 -1.69 -86.54
N ARG A 21 21.41 -1.03 -87.28
CA ARG A 21 20.64 0.11 -86.75
C ARG A 21 19.63 -0.28 -85.62
N GLU A 22 18.97 -1.45 -85.81
CA GLU A 22 18.05 -1.97 -84.78
C GLU A 22 18.80 -2.39 -83.51
N ARG A 23 19.97 -3.00 -83.61
CA ARG A 23 20.79 -3.35 -82.44
C ARG A 23 21.29 -2.07 -81.68
N GLY A 24 21.63 -1.01 -82.40
CA GLY A 24 22.03 0.23 -81.81
C GLY A 24 20.88 0.95 -81.08
N ALA A 25 19.66 0.90 -81.60
CA ALA A 25 18.49 1.46 -80.99
C ALA A 25 18.09 0.74 -79.72
N VAL A 26 18.15 -0.62 -79.73
CA VAL A 26 17.85 -1.43 -78.52
C VAL A 26 18.87 -1.16 -77.41
N LEU A 27 20.13 -1.01 -77.74
CA LEU A 27 21.17 -0.67 -76.72
C LEU A 27 20.93 0.70 -76.12
N ALA A 28 20.55 1.71 -76.96
CA ALA A 28 20.27 3.07 -76.51
C ALA A 28 19.04 3.12 -75.59
N ILE A 29 17.98 2.35 -75.95
CA ILE A 29 16.76 2.25 -75.12
C ILE A 29 17.10 1.52 -73.81
N ALA A 30 17.87 0.43 -73.85
CA ALA A 30 18.29 -0.29 -72.62
C ALA A 30 19.13 0.64 -71.69
N LEU A 31 20.00 1.44 -72.26
CA LEU A 31 20.79 2.44 -71.50
C LEU A 31 19.90 3.51 -70.88
N MET A 32 18.94 4.07 -71.65
CA MET A 32 18.00 5.07 -71.12
C MET A 32 17.13 4.48 -69.98
N VAL A 33 16.63 3.26 -70.14
CA VAL A 33 15.84 2.58 -69.10
C VAL A 33 16.67 2.33 -67.85
N SER A 34 17.94 1.87 -68.00
CA SER A 34 18.83 1.66 -66.88
C SER A 34 19.16 2.95 -66.14
N VAL A 35 19.44 4.06 -66.86
CA VAL A 35 19.66 5.38 -66.25
C VAL A 35 18.40 5.85 -65.55
N PHE A 36 17.22 5.71 -66.16
CA PHE A 36 15.95 6.08 -65.54
C PHE A 36 15.67 5.29 -64.28
N LEU A 37 15.94 3.98 -64.25
CA LEU A 37 15.80 3.13 -63.06
C LEU A 37 16.78 3.55 -61.97
N VAL A 38 18.01 3.92 -62.27
CA VAL A 38 18.97 4.44 -61.28
C VAL A 38 18.50 5.79 -60.72
N ILE A 39 17.99 6.70 -61.56
CA ILE A 39 17.45 7.98 -61.09
C ILE A 39 16.26 7.80 -60.16
N LEU A 40 15.39 6.79 -60.43
CA LEU A 40 14.26 6.46 -59.52
C LEU A 40 14.72 5.74 -58.24
N ALA A 41 15.75 4.92 -58.33
CA ALA A 41 16.27 4.17 -57.18
C ALA A 41 16.91 5.07 -56.11
N ILE A 42 17.59 6.16 -56.51
CA ILE A 42 18.29 7.06 -55.58
C ILE A 42 17.33 7.67 -54.53
N PRO A 43 16.21 8.35 -54.90
CA PRO A 43 15.29 8.93 -53.93
C PRO A 43 14.58 7.85 -53.12
N PHE A 44 14.32 6.67 -53.69
CA PHE A 44 13.75 5.53 -52.95
C PHE A 44 14.71 5.02 -51.88
N MET A 45 15.98 4.82 -52.19
CA MET A 45 17.01 4.36 -51.23
C MET A 45 17.30 5.40 -50.16
N THR A 46 17.29 6.71 -50.46
CA THR A 46 17.44 7.77 -49.47
C THR A 46 16.26 7.80 -48.51
N LYS A 47 15.02 7.64 -49.02
CA LYS A 47 13.81 7.55 -48.17
C LYS A 47 13.78 6.31 -47.32
N LEU A 48 14.21 5.16 -47.83
CA LEU A 48 14.34 3.91 -47.12
C LEU A 48 15.37 4.02 -46.00
N GLY A 49 16.56 4.57 -46.31
CA GLY A 49 17.62 4.82 -45.33
C GLY A 49 17.20 5.78 -44.23
N GLY A 50 16.41 6.81 -44.55
CA GLY A 50 15.83 7.73 -43.57
C GLY A 50 14.86 7.04 -42.64
N ARG A 51 13.97 6.18 -43.16
CA ARG A 51 13.03 5.39 -42.33
C ARG A 51 13.76 4.40 -41.44
N TYR A 52 14.76 3.71 -41.97
CA TYR A 52 15.57 2.76 -41.20
C TYR A 52 16.24 3.44 -40.01
N ARG A 53 16.90 4.59 -40.20
CA ARG A 53 17.53 5.35 -39.12
C ARG A 53 16.51 5.86 -38.07
N THR A 54 15.29 6.24 -38.50
CA THR A 54 14.24 6.65 -37.57
C THR A 54 13.75 5.46 -36.74
N THR A 55 13.59 4.29 -37.35
CA THR A 55 13.17 3.07 -36.65
C THR A 55 14.24 2.59 -35.67
N GLU A 56 15.52 2.61 -36.05
CA GLU A 56 16.61 2.29 -35.13
C GLU A 56 16.66 3.24 -33.94
N LYS A 57 16.57 4.56 -34.18
CA LYS A 57 16.54 5.55 -33.10
C LYS A 57 15.35 5.34 -32.17
N ALA A 58 14.18 5.00 -32.69
CA ALA A 58 12.99 4.69 -31.89
C ALA A 58 13.22 3.41 -31.06
N HIS A 59 13.83 2.39 -31.65
CA HIS A 59 14.17 1.14 -30.94
C HIS A 59 15.18 1.39 -29.82
N ASP A 60 16.24 2.15 -30.06
CA ASP A 60 17.25 2.48 -29.05
C ASP A 60 16.65 3.32 -27.91
N THR A 61 15.75 4.26 -28.23
CA THR A 61 15.03 5.06 -27.25
C THR A 61 14.14 4.19 -26.37
N LEU A 62 13.41 3.23 -26.96
CA LEU A 62 12.58 2.29 -26.22
C LEU A 62 13.43 1.34 -25.37
N SER A 63 14.55 0.88 -25.90
CA SER A 63 15.48 0.02 -25.14
C SER A 63 16.10 0.76 -23.94
N ALA A 64 16.46 2.03 -24.11
CA ALA A 64 16.96 2.85 -23.01
C ALA A 64 15.87 3.10 -21.95
N LEU A 65 14.62 3.26 -22.36
CA LEU A 65 13.48 3.41 -21.45
C LEU A 65 13.26 2.12 -20.65
N ASN A 66 13.22 0.97 -21.30
CA ASN A 66 13.05 -0.34 -20.63
C ASN A 66 14.19 -0.62 -19.63
N LEU A 67 15.42 -0.21 -19.94
CA LEU A 67 16.53 -0.30 -18.98
C LEU A 67 16.34 0.63 -17.78
N ALA A 68 15.82 1.84 -18.01
CA ALA A 68 15.51 2.76 -16.91
C ALA A 68 14.39 2.21 -16.02
N GLU A 69 13.35 1.60 -16.61
CA GLU A 69 12.26 0.93 -15.88
C GLU A 69 12.80 -0.22 -15.03
N ALA A 70 13.61 -1.09 -15.61
CA ALA A 70 14.24 -2.19 -14.86
C ALA A 70 15.09 -1.69 -13.67
N GLY A 71 15.76 -0.55 -13.83
CA GLY A 71 16.49 0.07 -12.74
C GLY A 71 15.59 0.65 -11.65
N VAL A 72 14.44 1.23 -12.01
CA VAL A 72 13.41 1.67 -11.04
C VAL A 72 12.88 0.49 -10.26
N GLU A 73 12.48 -0.59 -10.94
CA GLU A 73 12.01 -1.82 -10.29
C GLU A 73 13.04 -2.40 -9.33
N ARG A 74 14.33 -2.39 -9.73
CA ARG A 74 15.42 -2.81 -8.85
C ARG A 74 15.54 -1.93 -7.61
N GLY A 75 15.43 -0.61 -7.73
CA GLY A 75 15.45 0.33 -6.61
C GLY A 75 14.29 0.10 -5.65
N ILE A 76 13.07 -0.05 -6.17
CA ILE A 76 11.87 -0.33 -5.38
C ILE A 76 12.01 -1.68 -4.66
N TRP A 77 12.51 -2.70 -5.34
CA TRP A 77 12.71 -4.02 -4.75
C TRP A 77 13.73 -3.98 -3.59
N GLU A 78 14.85 -3.29 -3.76
CA GLU A 78 15.86 -3.16 -2.69
C GLU A 78 15.34 -2.38 -1.48
N MET A 79 14.53 -1.36 -1.71
CA MET A 79 13.89 -0.60 -0.63
C MET A 79 12.88 -1.43 0.16
N ASN A 80 12.17 -2.35 -0.52
CA ASN A 80 11.08 -3.11 0.08
C ASN A 80 11.50 -4.48 0.63
N TYR A 81 12.42 -5.17 -0.03
CA TYR A 81 12.76 -6.57 0.25
C TYR A 81 14.24 -6.84 0.39
N GLY A 82 15.06 -5.93 -0.13
CA GLY A 82 16.50 -6.09 -0.19
C GLY A 82 17.23 -5.39 0.96
N ASN A 83 18.49 -5.07 0.71
CA ASN A 83 19.33 -4.32 1.63
C ASN A 83 19.93 -3.10 0.92
N ILE A 84 19.14 -2.03 0.83
CA ILE A 84 19.59 -0.77 0.20
C ILE A 84 20.87 -0.21 0.81
N SER A 85 21.15 -0.54 2.09
CA SER A 85 22.38 -0.12 2.77
C SER A 85 23.65 -0.76 2.19
N SER A 86 23.51 -1.83 1.41
CA SER A 86 24.63 -2.46 0.68
C SER A 86 25.07 -1.67 -0.57
N TRP A 87 24.24 -0.71 -1.04
CA TRP A 87 24.58 0.15 -2.16
C TRP A 87 25.60 1.22 -1.76
N SER A 88 26.36 1.73 -2.72
CA SER A 88 27.33 2.79 -2.47
C SER A 88 26.65 4.10 -2.08
N GLY A 89 27.25 4.84 -1.15
CA GLY A 89 26.75 6.17 -0.72
C GLY A 89 26.26 6.19 0.74
N SER A 90 25.32 7.09 1.03
CA SER A 90 24.74 7.34 2.35
C SER A 90 23.22 7.28 2.32
N SER A 91 22.54 7.47 3.46
CA SER A 91 21.06 7.54 3.51
C SER A 91 20.48 8.71 2.69
N LEU A 92 21.28 9.75 2.41
CA LEU A 92 20.85 10.83 1.53
C LEU A 92 20.82 10.43 0.06
N GLU A 93 21.77 9.58 -0.38
CA GLU A 93 21.81 9.04 -1.73
C GLU A 93 22.55 7.70 -1.73
N ARG A 94 21.88 6.65 -2.24
CA ARG A 94 22.42 5.31 -2.50
C ARG A 94 22.46 5.06 -3.99
N THR A 95 23.55 4.52 -4.51
CA THR A 95 23.75 4.33 -5.95
C THR A 95 24.11 2.90 -6.31
N LEU A 96 23.60 2.42 -7.46
CA LEU A 96 23.95 1.15 -8.09
C LEU A 96 24.19 1.39 -9.57
N ALA A 97 25.31 0.87 -10.10
CA ALA A 97 25.60 0.85 -11.53
C ALA A 97 25.69 -0.58 -12.04
N LEU A 98 24.91 -0.92 -13.04
CA LEU A 98 24.92 -2.20 -13.76
C LEU A 98 25.41 -1.93 -15.18
N ASN A 99 26.70 -2.20 -15.41
CA ASN A 99 27.33 -2.02 -16.71
C ASN A 99 27.21 -3.27 -17.56
N ASN A 100 27.09 -3.09 -18.88
CA ASN A 100 26.98 -4.19 -19.84
C ASN A 100 25.82 -5.15 -19.53
N PHE A 101 24.67 -4.59 -19.17
CA PHE A 101 23.47 -5.38 -18.93
C PHE A 101 23.12 -6.19 -20.18
N ALA A 102 22.99 -7.51 -20.02
CA ALA A 102 22.76 -8.43 -21.14
C ALA A 102 21.33 -8.97 -21.09
N ALA A 103 20.70 -9.08 -22.26
CA ALA A 103 19.44 -9.80 -22.42
C ALA A 103 19.62 -11.31 -22.23
N ALA A 104 18.53 -12.06 -22.09
CA ALA A 104 18.55 -13.51 -21.88
C ALA A 104 19.28 -14.32 -22.99
N ASN A 105 19.41 -13.74 -24.19
CA ASN A 105 20.18 -14.32 -25.30
C ASN A 105 21.68 -14.00 -25.25
N GLY A 106 22.17 -13.32 -24.23
CA GLY A 106 23.56 -12.93 -24.04
C GLY A 106 23.98 -11.66 -24.79
N ALA A 107 23.11 -11.01 -25.55
CA ALA A 107 23.40 -9.74 -26.20
C ALA A 107 23.44 -8.61 -25.19
N VAL A 108 24.51 -7.77 -25.20
CA VAL A 108 24.60 -6.59 -24.37
C VAL A 108 23.57 -5.57 -24.86
N VAL A 109 22.66 -5.18 -23.98
CA VAL A 109 21.59 -4.20 -24.27
C VAL A 109 22.05 -2.78 -23.94
N GLY A 110 22.75 -2.60 -22.81
CA GLY A 110 23.23 -1.29 -22.37
C GLY A 110 23.62 -1.24 -20.89
N ASP A 111 23.60 -0.04 -20.33
CA ASP A 111 23.93 0.23 -18.92
C ASP A 111 22.73 0.75 -18.18
N ILE A 112 22.66 0.46 -16.86
CA ILE A 112 21.66 0.98 -15.94
C ILE A 112 22.39 1.68 -14.79
N ALA A 113 22.02 2.92 -14.49
CA ALA A 113 22.46 3.64 -13.30
C ALA A 113 21.26 4.01 -12.46
N VAL A 114 21.26 3.60 -11.18
CA VAL A 114 20.16 3.86 -10.25
C VAL A 114 20.67 4.67 -9.08
N SER A 115 19.94 5.72 -8.71
CA SER A 115 20.12 6.48 -7.47
C SER A 115 18.84 6.43 -6.66
N VAL A 116 18.95 6.15 -5.36
CA VAL A 116 17.83 6.24 -4.41
C VAL A 116 18.16 7.32 -3.41
N PHE A 117 17.33 8.36 -3.39
CA PHE A 117 17.53 9.53 -2.52
C PHE A 117 16.64 9.42 -1.28
N HIS A 118 17.15 9.92 -0.15
CA HIS A 118 16.44 10.01 1.13
C HIS A 118 15.82 8.68 1.56
N THR A 119 16.65 7.63 1.63
CA THR A 119 16.20 6.25 1.89
C THR A 119 15.47 6.06 3.22
N GLU A 120 15.66 6.95 4.18
CA GLU A 120 15.03 6.95 5.52
C GLU A 120 13.81 7.89 5.60
N SER A 121 13.47 8.59 4.50
CA SER A 121 12.30 9.48 4.43
C SER A 121 11.02 8.68 4.20
N SER A 122 9.88 9.23 4.60
CA SER A 122 8.53 8.72 4.24
C SER A 122 8.25 8.81 2.73
N THR A 123 9.04 9.60 2.00
CA THR A 123 8.90 9.79 0.54
C THR A 123 10.25 9.67 -0.18
N PRO A 124 10.88 8.49 -0.19
CA PRO A 124 12.13 8.28 -0.92
C PRO A 124 11.92 8.39 -2.43
N ILE A 125 12.99 8.72 -3.14
CA ILE A 125 12.95 8.95 -4.58
C ILE A 125 13.90 7.97 -5.26
N VAL A 126 13.38 7.22 -6.25
CA VAL A 126 14.19 6.39 -7.13
C VAL A 126 14.36 7.09 -8.46
N GLU A 127 15.61 7.34 -8.86
CA GLU A 127 15.96 7.87 -10.18
C GLU A 127 16.81 6.82 -10.91
N SER A 128 16.39 6.42 -12.10
CA SER A 128 17.10 5.42 -12.90
C SER A 128 17.35 5.91 -14.31
N THR A 129 18.58 5.73 -14.77
CA THR A 129 18.99 6.07 -16.15
C THR A 129 19.39 4.80 -16.87
N GLY A 130 18.63 4.45 -17.91
CA GLY A 130 18.98 3.43 -18.88
C GLY A 130 19.71 4.05 -20.08
N SER A 131 20.75 3.39 -20.55
CA SER A 131 21.60 3.87 -21.65
C SER A 131 21.95 2.75 -22.60
N VAL A 132 21.77 2.98 -23.91
CA VAL A 132 22.21 2.08 -24.99
C VAL A 132 23.21 2.76 -25.89
N VAL A 133 24.11 1.99 -26.48
CA VAL A 133 25.07 2.50 -27.45
C VAL A 133 24.48 2.35 -28.84
N HIS A 134 24.21 3.49 -29.49
CA HIS A 134 23.78 3.51 -30.89
C HIS A 134 24.95 3.25 -31.84
N ILE A 135 24.70 2.72 -33.03
CA ILE A 135 25.70 2.47 -34.06
C ILE A 135 26.59 3.71 -34.24
N GLY A 136 27.90 3.55 -33.98
CA GLY A 136 28.91 4.58 -34.17
C GLY A 136 29.16 5.51 -32.99
N THR A 137 28.99 5.03 -31.74
CA THR A 137 29.41 5.71 -30.50
C THR A 137 28.43 6.73 -29.88
N LYS A 138 27.28 7.02 -30.49
CA LYS A 138 26.30 7.92 -29.89
C LYS A 138 25.48 7.18 -28.83
N LYS A 139 25.59 7.59 -27.57
CA LYS A 139 24.81 7.03 -26.46
C LYS A 139 23.39 7.64 -26.46
N VAL A 140 22.37 6.76 -26.40
CA VAL A 140 20.98 7.17 -26.17
C VAL A 140 20.64 6.85 -24.71
N SER A 141 20.14 7.81 -23.98
CA SER A 141 19.81 7.63 -22.55
C SER A 141 18.39 8.12 -22.27
N LYS A 142 17.72 7.46 -21.33
CA LYS A 142 16.43 7.83 -20.76
C LYS A 142 16.52 7.77 -19.24
N THR A 143 15.93 8.75 -18.57
CA THR A 143 15.90 8.81 -17.12
C THR A 143 14.46 8.86 -16.63
N LEU A 144 14.16 7.99 -15.68
CA LEU A 144 12.90 7.93 -14.95
C LEU A 144 13.13 8.36 -13.51
N ARG A 145 12.18 9.11 -12.99
CA ARG A 145 12.13 9.51 -11.59
C ARG A 145 10.80 9.06 -10.99
N VAL A 146 10.87 8.31 -9.92
CA VAL A 146 9.72 7.78 -9.18
C VAL A 146 9.82 8.26 -7.75
N VAL A 147 8.77 8.88 -7.26
CA VAL A 147 8.61 9.22 -5.85
C VAL A 147 7.83 8.07 -5.21
N LEU A 148 8.42 7.46 -4.21
CA LEU A 148 7.76 6.44 -3.40
C LEU A 148 7.07 7.11 -2.21
N THR A 149 6.12 6.43 -1.63
CA THR A 149 5.50 6.81 -0.35
C THR A 149 5.29 5.55 0.46
N GLN A 150 5.42 5.65 1.77
CA GLN A 150 4.84 4.62 2.61
C GLN A 150 3.34 4.68 2.43
N PRO A 151 2.65 3.56 2.22
CA PRO A 151 1.21 3.54 2.37
C PRO A 151 0.88 4.05 3.77
N GLU A 152 -0.21 4.73 3.89
CA GLU A 152 -0.75 5.13 5.18
C GLU A 152 -0.78 3.90 6.09
N GLY A 153 -0.36 4.07 7.34
CA GLY A 153 -0.38 2.97 8.31
C GLY A 153 -1.82 2.46 8.52
N PRO A 154 -2.00 1.28 9.10
CA PRO A 154 -3.34 0.76 9.34
C PRO A 154 -4.16 1.64 10.31
N PHE A 155 -3.54 2.63 10.94
CA PHE A 155 -4.17 3.53 11.92
C PHE A 155 -4.27 4.99 11.44
N ASP A 156 -4.51 5.20 10.15
CA ASP A 156 -4.77 6.50 9.51
C ASP A 156 -6.16 7.09 9.85
N PHE A 157 -7.06 6.28 10.42
CA PHE A 157 -8.35 6.68 10.95
C PHE A 157 -8.38 6.52 12.46
N ALA A 158 -9.15 7.38 13.16
CA ALA A 158 -9.50 7.18 14.54
C ALA A 158 -10.23 5.84 14.71
N ILE A 159 -11.26 5.66 13.91
CA ILE A 159 -12.12 4.48 13.93
C ILE A 159 -12.37 4.03 12.49
N PHE A 160 -12.12 2.75 12.23
CA PHE A 160 -12.49 2.15 10.96
C PHE A 160 -13.22 0.83 11.15
N GLY A 161 -14.41 0.70 10.56
CA GLY A 161 -15.20 -0.52 10.54
C GLY A 161 -15.29 -1.08 9.13
N ASP A 162 -14.88 -2.33 8.89
CA ASP A 162 -15.03 -2.89 7.54
C ASP A 162 -16.50 -2.92 7.09
N GLU A 163 -17.42 -3.29 8.00
CA GLU A 163 -18.84 -3.41 7.69
C GLU A 163 -19.72 -2.31 8.31
N GLN A 164 -19.34 -1.72 9.47
CA GLN A 164 -20.19 -0.80 10.20
C GLN A 164 -19.43 0.02 11.25
N VAL A 165 -19.84 1.29 11.39
CA VAL A 165 -19.49 2.14 12.55
C VAL A 165 -20.79 2.70 13.14
N ASP A 166 -21.07 2.42 14.43
CA ASP A 166 -22.24 2.86 15.17
C ASP A 166 -21.81 3.61 16.44
N ILE A 167 -22.06 4.92 16.45
CA ILE A 167 -21.67 5.86 17.51
C ILE A 167 -22.93 6.50 18.05
N LYS A 168 -23.22 6.34 19.35
CA LYS A 168 -24.45 6.88 19.95
C LYS A 168 -24.36 7.07 21.46
N ASP A 169 -25.36 7.72 22.02
CA ASP A 169 -25.52 7.96 23.46
C ASP A 169 -24.45 8.91 24.01
N ASP A 170 -24.43 10.17 23.53
CA ASP A 170 -23.55 11.27 23.99
C ASP A 170 -22.03 11.02 23.88
N VAL A 171 -21.57 10.28 22.86
CA VAL A 171 -20.14 9.99 22.59
C VAL A 171 -19.44 11.20 22.01
N LEU A 172 -18.22 11.49 22.47
CA LEU A 172 -17.30 12.46 21.85
C LEU A 172 -16.12 11.73 21.18
N ILE A 173 -15.84 12.08 19.92
CA ILE A 173 -14.67 11.63 19.18
C ILE A 173 -13.90 12.87 18.72
N ASP A 174 -12.62 12.99 19.13
CA ASP A 174 -11.69 14.04 18.72
C ASP A 174 -10.28 13.47 18.55
N SER A 175 -9.27 14.32 18.34
CA SER A 175 -7.89 13.89 18.16
C SER A 175 -6.90 14.75 18.95
N TYR A 176 -5.70 14.22 19.09
CA TYR A 176 -4.52 14.88 19.63
C TYR A 176 -3.26 14.28 18.99
N ASP A 177 -2.11 14.89 19.21
CA ASP A 177 -0.82 14.35 18.79
C ASP A 177 0.06 14.07 20.02
N SER A 178 0.29 12.78 20.32
CA SER A 178 1.12 12.40 21.47
C SER A 178 2.58 12.85 21.36
N SER A 179 3.07 13.16 20.17
CA SER A 179 4.40 13.73 19.96
C SER A 179 4.50 15.19 20.44
N ASP A 180 3.37 15.89 20.51
CA ASP A 180 3.27 17.26 21.03
C ASP A 180 2.95 17.29 22.53
N GLY A 181 2.70 16.13 23.15
CA GLY A 181 2.44 15.99 24.58
C GLY A 181 1.12 15.28 24.92
N ALA A 182 0.71 15.41 26.20
CA ALA A 182 -0.53 14.82 26.66
C ALA A 182 -1.78 15.49 26.04
N TYR A 183 -2.86 14.70 25.92
CA TYR A 183 -4.16 15.25 25.51
C TYR A 183 -4.62 16.40 26.40
N GLY A 184 -5.13 17.47 25.79
CA GLY A 184 -5.73 18.60 26.49
C GLY A 184 -5.18 19.97 26.05
N GLY A 185 -5.88 21.04 26.44
CA GLY A 185 -5.50 22.42 26.11
C GLY A 185 -5.42 22.65 24.59
N ASP A 186 -4.27 23.14 24.12
CA ASP A 186 -4.03 23.39 22.69
C ASP A 186 -3.78 22.11 21.88
N ASN A 187 -3.52 20.98 22.54
CA ASN A 187 -3.37 19.66 21.91
C ASN A 187 -4.71 18.89 21.89
N VAL A 188 -5.77 19.56 21.42
CA VAL A 188 -7.07 18.96 21.10
C VAL A 188 -7.47 19.38 19.71
N HIS A 189 -7.58 18.44 18.80
CA HIS A 189 -7.77 18.69 17.38
C HIS A 189 -9.07 18.09 16.83
N ALA A 190 -9.43 18.47 15.61
CA ALA A 190 -10.60 17.97 14.88
C ALA A 190 -10.19 17.12 13.67
N ARG A 191 -9.28 16.15 13.88
CA ARG A 191 -8.77 15.25 12.83
C ARG A 191 -9.06 13.78 13.10
N ALA A 192 -10.04 13.50 13.96
CA ALA A 192 -10.48 12.16 14.29
C ALA A 192 -11.39 11.58 13.20
N ASN A 193 -10.81 11.28 12.04
CA ASN A 193 -11.53 10.74 10.91
C ASN A 193 -12.10 9.35 11.23
N ILE A 194 -13.34 9.11 10.80
CA ILE A 194 -13.98 7.81 10.92
C ILE A 194 -14.29 7.25 9.54
N GLY A 195 -14.20 5.92 9.36
CA GLY A 195 -14.39 5.31 8.05
C GLY A 195 -15.01 3.93 8.07
N ALA A 196 -15.57 3.52 6.91
CA ALA A 196 -16.04 2.15 6.69
C ALA A 196 -16.01 1.79 5.20
N ASN A 197 -15.71 0.52 4.87
CA ASN A 197 -15.73 0.00 3.48
C ASN A 197 -17.15 -0.22 2.90
N VAL A 198 -18.16 0.40 3.46
CA VAL A 198 -19.57 0.13 3.14
C VAL A 198 -20.08 1.04 2.02
N ASP A 199 -20.69 0.44 1.01
CA ASP A 199 -21.26 1.11 -0.16
C ASP A 199 -22.80 1.28 -0.09
N GLY A 200 -23.43 0.84 1.01
CA GLY A 200 -24.87 0.88 1.20
C GLY A 200 -25.65 -0.18 0.39
N SER A 201 -24.99 -1.02 -0.41
CA SER A 201 -25.63 -2.01 -1.30
C SER A 201 -25.72 -3.41 -0.71
N ARG A 202 -24.87 -3.76 0.25
CA ARG A 202 -24.77 -5.13 0.80
C ARG A 202 -25.83 -5.40 1.85
N LYS A 203 -26.80 -6.25 1.51
CA LYS A 203 -27.64 -6.95 2.48
C LYS A 203 -26.91 -8.21 2.95
N HIS A 204 -26.02 -8.12 3.92
CA HIS A 204 -25.49 -9.29 4.59
C HIS A 204 -26.58 -9.92 5.47
N LYS A 205 -26.94 -11.18 5.19
CA LYS A 205 -27.74 -12.00 6.08
C LYS A 205 -26.79 -12.75 7.03
N ASP A 206 -26.36 -12.10 8.09
CA ASP A 206 -25.69 -12.79 9.18
C ASP A 206 -26.74 -13.62 9.94
N LYS A 207 -26.64 -14.95 9.87
CA LYS A 207 -27.56 -15.90 10.51
C LYS A 207 -27.33 -16.08 12.01
N HIS A 208 -26.45 -15.29 12.64
CA HIS A 208 -26.00 -15.50 14.03
C HIS A 208 -26.01 -14.26 14.95
N ASP A 209 -26.48 -13.09 14.52
CA ASP A 209 -26.70 -11.97 15.44
C ASP A 209 -28.15 -12.01 15.96
N ASP A 210 -28.39 -12.70 17.08
CA ASP A 210 -29.70 -12.92 17.69
C ASP A 210 -30.40 -11.68 18.24
N HIS A 211 -29.83 -10.46 18.11
CA HIS A 211 -30.40 -9.20 18.59
C HIS A 211 -30.15 -7.98 17.70
N ASP A 212 -29.73 -8.14 16.47
CA ASP A 212 -29.69 -7.02 15.52
C ASP A 212 -31.07 -6.91 14.84
N ASP A 213 -31.76 -5.80 14.98
CA ASP A 213 -33.11 -5.54 14.45
C ASP A 213 -33.18 -5.54 12.90
N GLY A 214 -32.16 -6.04 12.24
CA GLY A 214 -32.15 -6.38 10.81
C GLY A 214 -32.21 -5.18 9.85
N THR A 215 -32.03 -3.95 10.34
CA THR A 215 -32.24 -2.73 9.53
C THR A 215 -30.98 -1.89 9.25
N HIS A 216 -29.80 -2.29 9.77
CA HIS A 216 -28.62 -1.43 9.74
C HIS A 216 -27.43 -2.04 9.00
N HIS A 217 -27.62 -2.47 7.79
CA HIS A 217 -26.54 -3.00 6.96
C HIS A 217 -25.70 -1.88 6.35
N GLY A 218 -24.41 -1.88 6.65
CA GLY A 218 -23.41 -1.15 5.88
C GLY A 218 -23.51 0.36 5.99
N LYS A 219 -23.56 0.92 7.22
CA LYS A 219 -23.65 2.37 7.43
C LYS A 219 -22.70 2.86 8.51
N ILE A 220 -22.28 4.12 8.38
CA ILE A 220 -21.74 4.91 9.48
C ILE A 220 -22.90 5.66 10.10
N LYS A 221 -23.16 5.40 11.39
CA LYS A 221 -24.25 6.02 12.13
C LYS A 221 -23.70 6.82 13.31
N ILE A 222 -24.08 8.11 13.38
CA ILE A 222 -23.76 9.01 14.47
C ILE A 222 -25.11 9.50 15.00
N ASP A 223 -25.46 9.10 16.24
CA ASP A 223 -26.80 9.32 16.79
C ASP A 223 -26.77 9.75 18.27
N ASP A 224 -27.90 10.16 18.78
CA ASP A 224 -28.17 10.46 20.21
C ASP A 224 -27.13 11.44 20.80
N LYS A 225 -27.02 12.64 20.20
CA LYS A 225 -26.18 13.79 20.63
C LYS A 225 -24.67 13.55 20.57
N SER A 226 -24.22 12.50 19.91
CA SER A 226 -22.80 12.25 19.76
C SER A 226 -22.12 13.29 18.87
N ILE A 227 -20.84 13.56 19.11
CA ILE A 227 -20.04 14.55 18.40
C ILE A 227 -18.81 13.86 17.81
N VAL A 228 -18.59 14.06 16.52
CA VAL A 228 -17.37 13.62 15.82
C VAL A 228 -16.64 14.84 15.27
N ASN A 229 -15.44 15.09 15.76
CA ASN A 229 -14.52 16.15 15.33
C ASN A 229 -13.52 15.59 14.30
N GLY A 230 -13.98 15.43 13.05
CA GLY A 230 -13.22 14.88 11.92
C GLY A 230 -14.14 14.58 10.75
N ASP A 231 -13.56 14.11 9.67
CA ASP A 231 -14.29 13.72 8.47
C ASP A 231 -14.82 12.28 8.57
N ALA A 232 -15.88 11.98 7.81
CA ALA A 232 -16.46 10.64 7.75
C ALA A 232 -16.37 10.08 6.32
N TYR A 233 -15.87 8.84 6.17
CA TYR A 233 -15.59 8.20 4.88
C TYR A 233 -16.39 6.92 4.73
N SER A 234 -17.28 6.86 3.74
CA SER A 234 -17.99 5.64 3.34
C SER A 234 -17.24 4.91 2.21
N GLY A 235 -17.60 3.68 1.91
CA GLY A 235 -16.89 2.84 0.93
C GLY A 235 -16.80 3.42 -0.47
N LEU A 236 -15.92 2.82 -1.26
CA LEU A 236 -15.71 3.17 -2.67
C LEU A 236 -17.05 3.22 -3.44
N ASP A 237 -17.21 4.22 -4.31
CA ASP A 237 -18.39 4.44 -5.16
C ASP A 237 -19.74 4.59 -4.40
N SER A 238 -19.72 4.75 -3.08
CA SER A 238 -20.92 4.99 -2.29
C SER A 238 -21.45 6.42 -2.44
N ASP A 239 -22.73 6.64 -2.07
CA ASP A 239 -23.27 7.97 -1.84
C ASP A 239 -23.09 8.33 -0.35
N PRO A 240 -22.12 9.19 0.02
CA PRO A 240 -21.85 9.48 1.44
C PRO A 240 -23.05 10.03 2.20
N ASN A 241 -23.97 10.73 1.53
CA ASN A 241 -25.16 11.29 2.15
C ASN A 241 -26.22 10.25 2.52
N LYS A 242 -26.18 9.07 1.86
CA LYS A 242 -27.05 7.94 2.19
C LYS A 242 -26.42 6.94 3.12
N THR A 243 -25.09 6.83 3.07
CA THR A 243 -24.31 5.82 3.81
C THR A 243 -23.88 6.35 5.18
N ILE A 244 -23.67 7.68 5.32
CA ILE A 244 -23.29 8.32 6.57
C ILE A 244 -24.53 9.04 7.16
N GLU A 245 -25.10 8.46 8.19
CA GLU A 245 -26.28 8.99 8.89
C GLU A 245 -25.90 9.75 10.15
N VAL A 246 -26.31 11.04 10.25
CA VAL A 246 -26.15 11.87 11.44
C VAL A 246 -27.54 12.21 11.94
N LYS A 247 -27.92 11.75 13.15
CA LYS A 247 -29.27 11.82 13.70
C LYS A 247 -29.26 12.27 15.17
N GLY A 248 -30.43 12.43 15.76
CA GLY A 248 -30.61 12.59 17.22
C GLY A 248 -29.89 13.78 17.84
N LYS A 249 -29.75 14.91 17.14
CA LYS A 249 -29.00 16.12 17.53
C LYS A 249 -27.46 15.89 17.58
N SER A 250 -26.97 14.85 16.93
CA SER A 250 -25.54 14.60 16.81
C SER A 250 -24.90 15.55 15.81
N ILE A 251 -23.59 15.74 15.93
CA ILE A 251 -22.80 16.69 15.15
C ILE A 251 -21.62 15.95 14.51
N LEU A 252 -21.44 16.12 13.21
CA LEU A 252 -20.20 15.82 12.50
C LEU A 252 -19.55 17.15 12.15
N ASN A 253 -18.45 17.51 12.83
CA ASN A 253 -17.67 18.71 12.58
C ASN A 253 -16.63 18.51 11.47
N GLY A 254 -17.06 17.91 10.38
CA GLY A 254 -16.26 17.62 9.20
C GLY A 254 -17.14 17.34 8.00
N ASN A 255 -16.55 16.79 6.96
CA ASN A 255 -17.22 16.51 5.71
C ASN A 255 -17.52 15.01 5.58
N LYS A 256 -18.40 14.69 4.65
CA LYS A 256 -18.71 13.31 4.25
C LYS A 256 -18.08 13.03 2.90
N PHE A 257 -17.27 11.98 2.82
CA PHE A 257 -16.59 11.54 1.61
C PHE A 257 -16.88 10.08 1.29
N ALA A 258 -16.70 9.69 0.03
CA ALA A 258 -16.47 8.31 -0.35
C ALA A 258 -14.96 8.05 -0.34
N LEU A 259 -14.57 6.82 0.01
CA LEU A 259 -13.17 6.38 -0.14
C LEU A 259 -12.80 6.30 -1.62
N ASP A 260 -11.57 6.66 -1.95
CA ASP A 260 -11.01 6.54 -3.30
C ASP A 260 -10.65 5.09 -3.65
N GLU A 261 -10.44 4.25 -2.63
CA GLU A 261 -10.12 2.83 -2.73
C GLU A 261 -10.69 2.04 -1.55
N VAL A 262 -10.89 0.74 -1.73
CA VAL A 262 -11.22 -0.17 -0.62
C VAL A 262 -10.01 -0.29 0.28
N LYS A 263 -10.18 0.01 1.58
CA LYS A 263 -9.12 -0.20 2.58
C LYS A 263 -9.07 -1.68 2.96
N ASP A 264 -8.00 -2.35 2.55
CA ASP A 264 -7.75 -3.76 2.88
C ASP A 264 -6.91 -3.86 4.16
N TYR A 265 -7.48 -4.49 5.18
CA TYR A 265 -6.82 -4.72 6.47
C TYR A 265 -6.65 -6.22 6.68
N PRO A 266 -5.48 -6.78 6.31
CA PRO A 266 -5.25 -8.22 6.41
C PRO A 266 -5.30 -8.70 7.86
N SER A 267 -5.84 -9.89 8.07
CA SER A 267 -5.91 -10.53 9.38
C SER A 267 -4.52 -10.89 9.90
N ILE A 268 -4.35 -10.85 11.23
CA ILE A 268 -3.10 -11.23 11.89
C ILE A 268 -2.89 -12.74 11.79
N THR A 269 -1.67 -13.15 11.41
CA THR A 269 -1.26 -14.54 11.43
C THR A 269 -0.95 -15.00 12.87
N LYS A 270 -1.29 -16.26 13.18
CA LYS A 270 -1.03 -16.83 14.50
C LYS A 270 0.47 -16.91 14.78
N PRO A 271 0.94 -16.42 15.93
CA PRO A 271 2.33 -16.55 16.30
C PRO A 271 2.72 -18.02 16.46
N THR A 272 3.91 -18.36 15.95
CA THR A 272 4.51 -19.68 16.12
C THR A 272 5.72 -19.60 17.06
N GLY A 273 6.05 -20.71 17.72
CA GLY A 273 7.27 -20.80 18.56
C GLY A 273 7.15 -20.22 19.97
N LEU A 274 5.99 -19.67 20.36
CA LEU A 274 5.79 -19.21 21.73
C LEU A 274 5.62 -20.40 22.70
N PRO A 275 6.23 -20.34 23.90
CA PRO A 275 6.00 -21.33 24.97
C PRO A 275 4.52 -21.42 25.30
N ASN A 276 4.01 -22.66 25.49
CA ASN A 276 2.60 -22.87 25.81
C ASN A 276 2.44 -23.06 27.33
N TYR A 277 1.75 -22.12 27.96
CA TYR A 277 1.50 -22.12 29.40
C TYR A 277 0.09 -22.62 29.80
N GLY A 278 -0.77 -23.01 28.84
CA GLY A 278 -2.12 -23.48 29.09
C GLY A 278 -3.08 -22.42 29.60
N ASP A 279 -3.88 -22.71 30.61
CA ASP A 279 -4.74 -21.74 31.27
C ASP A 279 -3.94 -20.94 32.31
N PHE A 280 -4.06 -19.61 32.25
CA PHE A 280 -3.46 -18.69 33.20
C PHE A 280 -4.57 -17.98 33.98
N ASN A 281 -4.57 -18.16 35.27
CA ASN A 281 -5.51 -17.50 36.18
C ASN A 281 -4.74 -16.87 37.33
N VAL A 282 -4.98 -15.61 37.62
CA VAL A 282 -4.46 -14.89 38.78
C VAL A 282 -5.67 -14.48 39.62
N ASP A 283 -5.71 -14.95 40.88
CA ASP A 283 -6.84 -14.77 41.79
C ASP A 283 -6.36 -14.45 43.21
N HIS A 284 -7.32 -14.34 44.16
CA HIS A 284 -7.06 -14.14 45.60
C HIS A 284 -6.24 -12.89 45.97
N GLY A 285 -6.28 -11.81 45.14
CA GLY A 285 -5.54 -10.57 45.37
C GLY A 285 -4.04 -10.68 45.11
N GLU A 286 -3.63 -11.65 44.31
CA GLU A 286 -2.23 -11.85 43.97
C GLU A 286 -1.69 -10.78 43.04
N SER A 287 -0.38 -10.56 43.06
CA SER A 287 0.37 -9.70 42.16
C SER A 287 1.43 -10.51 41.45
N ILE A 288 1.34 -10.58 40.13
CA ILE A 288 2.27 -11.35 39.28
C ILE A 288 2.94 -10.43 38.28
N THR A 289 4.24 -10.66 38.01
CA THR A 289 4.99 -9.98 36.95
C THR A 289 5.23 -10.92 35.78
N ILE A 290 4.94 -10.47 34.57
CA ILE A 290 5.22 -11.16 33.31
C ILE A 290 6.25 -10.36 32.54
N ASN A 291 7.34 -10.99 32.14
CA ASN A 291 8.43 -10.42 31.36
C ASN A 291 8.79 -11.27 30.13
N GLU A 292 8.07 -12.35 29.89
CA GLU A 292 8.29 -13.26 28.77
C GLU A 292 7.02 -13.46 27.96
N SER A 293 7.19 -13.56 26.65
CA SER A 293 6.09 -13.85 25.74
C SER A 293 5.61 -15.29 25.86
N GLY A 294 4.31 -15.51 25.68
CA GLY A 294 3.74 -16.85 25.83
C GLY A 294 2.43 -17.07 25.08
N ARG A 295 2.12 -18.35 24.89
CA ARG A 295 0.83 -18.80 24.38
C ARG A 295 -0.01 -19.35 25.53
N TYR A 296 -1.27 -18.92 25.56
CA TYR A 296 -2.24 -19.33 26.58
C TYR A 296 -3.51 -19.87 25.91
N HIS A 297 -4.21 -20.77 26.57
CA HIS A 297 -5.55 -21.14 26.15
C HIS A 297 -6.56 -20.13 26.68
N LYS A 298 -6.55 -19.86 28.00
CA LYS A 298 -7.27 -18.77 28.64
C LYS A 298 -6.31 -17.88 29.43
N PHE A 299 -6.63 -16.60 29.51
CA PHE A 299 -5.89 -15.66 30.33
C PHE A 299 -6.89 -14.83 31.15
N GLU A 300 -6.93 -15.04 32.45
CA GLU A 300 -7.91 -14.42 33.34
C GLU A 300 -7.22 -13.78 34.55
N ILE A 301 -7.65 -12.57 34.88
CA ILE A 301 -7.26 -11.86 36.11
C ILE A 301 -8.54 -11.64 36.90
N SER A 302 -8.61 -12.16 38.14
CA SER A 302 -9.80 -12.16 38.99
C SER A 302 -9.48 -11.77 40.43
N ASP A 303 -10.52 -11.54 41.22
CA ASP A 303 -10.46 -11.36 42.68
C ASP A 303 -9.48 -10.29 43.15
N HIS A 304 -9.55 -9.08 42.56
CA HIS A 304 -8.71 -7.93 42.91
C HIS A 304 -7.20 -8.13 42.67
N SER A 305 -6.86 -9.05 41.78
CA SER A 305 -5.47 -9.35 41.44
C SER A 305 -4.88 -8.38 40.43
N THR A 306 -3.54 -8.34 40.38
CA THR A 306 -2.81 -7.44 39.48
C THR A 306 -1.74 -8.20 38.71
N VAL A 307 -1.66 -7.95 37.40
CA VAL A 307 -0.56 -8.40 36.54
C VAL A 307 0.27 -7.20 36.12
N THR A 308 1.57 -7.28 36.23
CA THR A 308 2.50 -6.24 35.77
C THR A 308 3.34 -6.76 34.62
N ILE A 309 3.32 -6.04 33.50
CA ILE A 309 4.12 -6.34 32.30
C ILE A 309 5.40 -5.53 32.34
N THR A 310 6.54 -6.22 32.19
CA THR A 310 7.89 -5.61 32.13
C THR A 310 8.63 -6.14 30.91
N GLY A 311 9.19 -5.23 30.08
CA GLY A 311 9.81 -5.61 28.81
C GLY A 311 8.83 -5.77 27.64
N ASP A 312 9.31 -6.34 26.55
CA ASP A 312 8.52 -6.51 25.32
C ASP A 312 7.81 -7.88 25.35
N VAL A 313 6.52 -7.88 25.66
CA VAL A 313 5.73 -9.09 25.87
C VAL A 313 4.65 -9.26 24.82
N THR A 314 4.56 -10.47 24.26
CA THR A 314 3.44 -10.93 23.42
C THR A 314 2.67 -12.02 24.14
N LEU A 315 1.38 -11.78 24.39
CA LEU A 315 0.44 -12.78 24.94
C LEU A 315 -0.44 -13.28 23.79
N TYR A 316 -0.25 -14.52 23.37
CA TYR A 316 -1.14 -15.15 22.39
C TYR A 316 -2.18 -16.01 23.12
N VAL A 317 -3.45 -15.59 23.07
CA VAL A 317 -4.56 -16.25 23.77
C VAL A 317 -5.52 -16.88 22.77
N THR A 318 -5.73 -18.19 22.86
CA THR A 318 -6.48 -18.96 21.85
C THR A 318 -7.98 -19.09 22.13
N ASP A 319 -8.44 -18.76 23.35
CA ASP A 319 -9.86 -18.80 23.71
C ASP A 319 -10.35 -17.49 24.32
N GLU A 320 -10.12 -17.21 25.59
CA GLU A 320 -10.63 -16.00 26.26
C GLU A 320 -9.52 -15.24 26.99
N PHE A 321 -9.42 -13.93 26.71
CA PHE A 321 -8.66 -12.98 27.51
C PHE A 321 -9.65 -12.15 28.34
N LYS A 322 -9.48 -12.14 29.65
CA LYS A 322 -10.42 -11.49 30.54
C LYS A 322 -9.75 -10.80 31.73
N ILE A 323 -10.08 -9.55 31.94
CA ILE A 323 -9.79 -8.83 33.17
C ILE A 323 -11.13 -8.57 33.85
N ARG A 324 -11.32 -9.16 35.07
CA ARG A 324 -12.54 -9.03 35.84
C ARG A 324 -12.61 -7.70 36.59
N ASN A 325 -13.75 -7.47 37.22
CA ASN A 325 -14.03 -6.27 38.01
C ASN A 325 -12.93 -6.03 39.06
N ASP A 326 -12.49 -4.76 39.16
CA ASP A 326 -11.51 -4.31 40.15
C ASP A 326 -10.13 -5.03 40.06
N CYS A 327 -9.82 -5.59 38.89
CA CYS A 327 -8.53 -6.20 38.58
C CYS A 327 -7.72 -5.32 37.63
N ALA A 328 -6.39 -5.46 37.65
CA ALA A 328 -5.51 -4.61 36.88
C ALA A 328 -4.46 -5.43 36.08
N MET A 329 -4.17 -4.94 34.88
CA MET A 329 -2.95 -5.26 34.14
C MET A 329 -2.23 -3.95 33.79
N ASN A 330 -1.00 -3.80 34.30
CA ASN A 330 -0.19 -2.60 34.13
C ASN A 330 1.00 -2.88 33.23
N VAL A 331 1.16 -2.07 32.18
CA VAL A 331 2.36 -2.07 31.33
C VAL A 331 3.26 -0.93 31.80
N VAL A 332 4.42 -1.26 32.39
CA VAL A 332 5.30 -0.23 32.95
C VAL A 332 5.96 0.64 31.87
N PRO A 333 6.37 1.87 32.19
CA PRO A 333 7.10 2.69 31.23
C PRO A 333 8.35 2.00 30.68
N GLY A 334 8.51 2.03 29.35
CA GLY A 334 9.58 1.33 28.63
C GLY A 334 9.27 -0.12 28.24
N ALA A 335 8.15 -0.70 28.71
CA ALA A 335 7.65 -1.98 28.26
C ALA A 335 6.66 -1.83 27.07
N THR A 336 6.47 -2.92 26.35
CA THR A 336 5.42 -3.05 25.31
C THR A 336 4.58 -4.29 25.53
N LEU A 337 3.29 -4.22 25.26
CA LEU A 337 2.39 -5.37 25.33
C LEU A 337 1.64 -5.56 24.02
N THR A 338 1.76 -6.74 23.44
CA THR A 338 0.92 -7.17 22.33
C THR A 338 0.05 -8.33 22.79
N ILE A 339 -1.27 -8.16 22.75
CA ILE A 339 -2.26 -9.21 23.01
C ILE A 339 -2.80 -9.68 21.66
N ILE A 340 -2.54 -10.95 21.32
CA ILE A 340 -3.09 -11.58 20.10
C ILE A 340 -4.15 -12.57 20.55
N ILE A 341 -5.36 -12.46 19.98
CA ILE A 341 -6.52 -13.22 20.45
C ILE A 341 -7.25 -13.92 19.31
N ASP A 342 -7.59 -15.20 19.50
CA ASP A 342 -8.34 -15.98 18.50
C ASP A 342 -9.86 -15.86 18.67
N ARG A 343 -10.39 -15.61 19.89
CA ARG A 343 -11.83 -15.65 20.10
C ARG A 343 -12.38 -14.44 20.86
N LYS A 344 -12.18 -14.30 22.14
CA LYS A 344 -12.88 -13.29 22.93
C LYS A 344 -11.97 -12.49 23.85
N LEU A 345 -12.19 -11.17 23.89
CA LEU A 345 -11.54 -10.28 24.85
C LEU A 345 -12.61 -9.51 25.62
N THR A 346 -12.51 -9.47 26.95
CA THR A 346 -13.42 -8.70 27.81
C THR A 346 -12.66 -7.98 28.92
N LEU A 347 -12.81 -6.67 28.97
CA LEU A 347 -12.53 -5.85 30.13
C LEU A 347 -13.86 -5.60 30.85
N GLU A 348 -14.02 -6.14 32.07
CA GLU A 348 -15.24 -5.98 32.86
C GLU A 348 -15.32 -4.60 33.54
N ASP A 349 -16.37 -4.36 34.31
CA ASP A 349 -16.60 -3.13 35.05
C ASP A 349 -15.41 -2.80 35.96
N ARG A 350 -14.89 -1.57 35.92
CA ARG A 350 -13.69 -1.12 36.67
C ARG A 350 -12.41 -1.96 36.44
N ALA A 351 -12.39 -2.82 35.41
CA ALA A 351 -11.15 -3.47 35.01
C ALA A 351 -10.15 -2.43 34.47
N VAL A 352 -8.89 -2.57 34.83
CA VAL A 352 -7.79 -1.69 34.43
C VAL A 352 -6.87 -2.44 33.46
N LEU A 353 -6.70 -1.90 32.25
CA LEU A 353 -5.61 -2.27 31.33
C LEU A 353 -4.82 -1.00 31.04
N ASP A 354 -3.85 -0.72 31.90
CA ASP A 354 -3.14 0.55 31.97
C ASP A 354 -1.77 0.48 31.27
N ASN A 355 -1.63 1.27 30.25
CA ASN A 355 -0.34 1.56 29.64
C ASN A 355 0.24 2.82 30.28
N GLN A 356 1.08 2.66 31.28
CA GLN A 356 1.62 3.73 32.10
C GLN A 356 2.54 4.71 31.35
N SER A 357 2.94 4.39 30.12
CA SER A 357 3.66 5.34 29.27
C SER A 357 2.74 6.38 28.63
N HIS A 358 1.42 6.12 28.58
CA HIS A 358 0.42 6.90 27.86
C HIS A 358 0.74 7.06 26.35
N ASP A 359 1.64 6.25 25.80
CA ASP A 359 1.93 6.16 24.37
C ASP A 359 1.12 4.99 23.77
N PRO A 360 0.05 5.26 23.00
CA PRO A 360 -0.81 4.19 22.49
C PRO A 360 -0.09 3.14 21.63
N SER A 361 1.06 3.47 21.05
CA SER A 361 1.87 2.53 20.27
C SER A 361 2.46 1.37 21.10
N LYS A 362 2.49 1.49 22.43
CA LYS A 362 3.07 0.51 23.36
C LYS A 362 2.11 -0.59 23.80
N LEU A 363 0.81 -0.44 23.50
CA LEU A 363 -0.20 -1.44 23.83
C LEU A 363 -1.05 -1.77 22.60
N LEU A 364 -0.93 -3.00 22.12
CA LEU A 364 -1.61 -3.45 20.91
C LEU A 364 -2.50 -4.67 21.21
N ILE A 365 -3.77 -4.60 20.83
CA ILE A 365 -4.72 -5.72 20.84
C ILE A 365 -4.99 -6.14 19.40
N CYS A 366 -4.65 -7.37 19.05
CA CYS A 366 -4.80 -7.94 17.72
C CYS A 366 -5.77 -9.11 17.69
N GLY A 367 -6.71 -9.10 16.74
CA GLY A 367 -7.53 -10.26 16.41
C GLY A 367 -6.92 -11.06 15.26
N THR A 368 -6.85 -12.39 15.38
CA THR A 368 -6.45 -13.26 14.27
C THR A 368 -7.60 -13.46 13.28
N GLU A 369 -7.34 -14.13 12.15
CA GLU A 369 -8.35 -14.53 11.15
C GLU A 369 -9.54 -15.35 11.73
N ASN A 370 -9.35 -15.98 12.90
CA ASN A 370 -10.39 -16.74 13.56
C ASN A 370 -11.20 -15.94 14.59
N HIS A 371 -10.82 -14.69 14.85
CA HIS A 371 -11.46 -13.84 15.85
C HIS A 371 -12.78 -13.28 15.30
N LYS A 372 -13.86 -14.05 15.38
CA LYS A 372 -15.22 -13.63 14.99
C LYS A 372 -16.08 -13.17 16.16
N GLU A 373 -15.60 -13.33 17.39
CA GLU A 373 -16.28 -12.91 18.61
C GLU A 373 -15.96 -11.47 18.97
N ASP A 374 -16.51 -10.99 20.07
CA ASP A 374 -16.45 -9.57 20.43
C ASP A 374 -15.19 -9.23 21.24
N ILE A 375 -14.64 -8.05 20.97
CA ILE A 375 -13.76 -7.31 21.87
C ILE A 375 -14.63 -6.34 22.66
N ASN A 376 -14.84 -6.60 23.95
CA ASN A 376 -15.76 -5.84 24.79
C ASN A 376 -15.01 -5.01 25.84
N PHE A 377 -15.07 -3.70 25.70
CA PHE A 377 -14.64 -2.76 26.72
C PHE A 377 -15.86 -2.30 27.52
N LYS A 378 -16.02 -2.87 28.73
CA LYS A 378 -17.10 -2.56 29.67
C LYS A 378 -16.57 -1.81 30.89
N THR A 379 -15.37 -1.26 30.80
CA THR A 379 -14.71 -0.49 31.85
C THR A 379 -14.95 0.99 31.66
N ASP A 380 -14.93 1.74 32.77
CA ASP A 380 -14.93 3.20 32.86
C ASP A 380 -13.51 3.77 33.05
N ASN A 381 -12.48 2.92 33.05
CA ASN A 381 -11.08 3.35 33.11
C ASN A 381 -10.55 3.79 31.75
N ASP A 382 -9.55 4.65 31.79
CA ASP A 382 -8.83 5.12 30.61
C ASP A 382 -8.02 4.01 30.00
N PHE A 383 -7.98 3.97 28.66
CA PHE A 383 -7.21 3.01 27.88
C PHE A 383 -6.32 3.75 26.87
N TYR A 384 -5.01 3.48 26.89
CA TYR A 384 -4.04 4.00 25.92
C TYR A 384 -3.49 2.85 25.10
N GLY A 385 -3.97 2.72 23.86
CA GLY A 385 -3.55 1.62 22.99
C GLY A 385 -4.25 1.59 21.66
N VAL A 386 -3.93 0.60 20.85
CA VAL A 386 -4.54 0.37 19.54
C VAL A 386 -5.20 -0.99 19.46
N VAL A 387 -6.33 -1.06 18.76
CA VAL A 387 -7.06 -2.30 18.49
C VAL A 387 -7.06 -2.57 16.99
N TYR A 388 -6.55 -3.71 16.60
CA TYR A 388 -6.53 -4.18 15.22
C TYR A 388 -7.14 -5.58 15.12
N ALA A 389 -8.41 -5.66 14.79
CA ALA A 389 -9.16 -6.91 14.73
C ALA A 389 -10.17 -6.91 13.58
N PRO A 390 -9.71 -6.96 12.31
CA PRO A 390 -10.55 -6.77 11.13
C PRO A 390 -11.70 -7.78 11.00
N GLU A 391 -11.60 -8.96 11.64
CA GLU A 391 -12.66 -9.97 11.65
C GLU A 391 -13.62 -9.86 12.84
N ALA A 392 -13.29 -9.07 13.87
CA ALA A 392 -14.03 -8.99 15.12
C ALA A 392 -14.99 -7.80 15.17
N LYS A 393 -15.89 -7.83 16.16
CA LYS A 393 -16.70 -6.68 16.57
C LYS A 393 -16.08 -6.03 17.81
N PHE A 394 -15.74 -4.74 17.70
CA PHE A 394 -15.31 -3.95 18.84
C PHE A 394 -16.51 -3.23 19.48
N LYS A 395 -16.59 -3.28 20.80
CA LYS A 395 -17.61 -2.60 21.59
C LYS A 395 -17.00 -1.82 22.74
N MET A 396 -17.35 -0.55 22.87
CA MET A 396 -17.09 0.28 24.02
C MET A 396 -18.42 0.82 24.54
N GLU A 397 -18.79 0.40 25.76
CA GLU A 397 -20.16 0.58 26.28
C GLU A 397 -20.22 1.23 27.67
N ARG A 398 -19.24 2.07 28.02
CA ARG A 398 -19.13 2.79 29.32
C ARG A 398 -18.48 4.16 29.13
N ASP A 399 -18.55 4.97 30.18
CA ASP A 399 -18.06 6.36 30.29
C ASP A 399 -16.51 6.49 30.25
N GLY A 400 -15.77 5.43 29.92
CA GLY A 400 -14.31 5.43 29.85
C GLY A 400 -13.76 6.25 28.69
N GLN A 401 -12.47 6.58 28.77
CA GLN A 401 -11.72 7.26 27.71
C GLN A 401 -10.83 6.28 26.96
N PHE A 402 -10.82 6.37 25.65
CA PHE A 402 -9.97 5.60 24.77
C PHE A 402 -9.02 6.54 24.02
N PHE A 403 -7.73 6.38 24.23
CA PHE A 403 -6.67 7.11 23.53
C PHE A 403 -5.98 6.19 22.54
N GLY A 404 -6.13 6.46 21.23
CA GLY A 404 -5.52 5.62 20.22
C GLY A 404 -6.34 5.44 18.94
N SER A 405 -6.38 4.24 18.38
CA SER A 405 -7.12 3.93 17.15
C SER A 405 -7.73 2.53 17.19
N VAL A 406 -8.87 2.35 16.50
CA VAL A 406 -9.57 1.07 16.37
C VAL A 406 -9.82 0.72 14.91
N LYS A 407 -9.39 -0.48 14.51
CA LYS A 407 -9.75 -1.15 13.24
C LYS A 407 -10.44 -2.47 13.57
N ALA A 408 -11.69 -2.62 13.13
CA ALA A 408 -12.47 -3.82 13.39
C ALA A 408 -13.45 -4.09 12.25
N ARG A 409 -14.07 -5.28 12.21
CA ARG A 409 -15.14 -5.57 11.25
C ARG A 409 -16.36 -4.66 11.52
N LYS A 410 -16.77 -4.56 12.78
CA LYS A 410 -17.83 -3.63 13.22
C LYS A 410 -17.35 -2.87 14.47
N VAL A 411 -17.64 -1.60 14.54
CA VAL A 411 -17.30 -0.76 15.70
C VAL A 411 -18.57 -0.18 16.31
N HIS A 412 -18.78 -0.39 17.61
CA HIS A 412 -19.89 0.17 18.38
C HIS A 412 -19.36 0.91 19.60
N ILE A 413 -19.62 2.21 19.68
CA ILE A 413 -19.22 3.06 20.79
C ILE A 413 -20.47 3.77 21.35
N LYS A 414 -20.69 3.67 22.67
CA LYS A 414 -21.91 4.13 23.34
C LYS A 414 -21.64 4.67 24.74
N LYS A 415 -22.67 5.30 25.32
CA LYS A 415 -22.77 5.63 26.77
C LYS A 415 -21.69 6.59 27.25
N ASN A 416 -21.72 7.83 26.74
CA ASN A 416 -20.82 8.93 27.11
C ASN A 416 -19.32 8.60 26.94
N ALA A 417 -18.96 7.58 26.17
CA ALA A 417 -17.57 7.26 25.92
C ALA A 417 -16.84 8.44 25.25
N LEU A 418 -15.58 8.64 25.63
CA LEU A 418 -14.70 9.62 25.01
C LEU A 418 -13.63 8.89 24.20
N PHE A 419 -13.47 9.27 22.94
CA PHE A 419 -12.49 8.64 22.04
C PHE A 419 -11.55 9.69 21.47
N HIS A 420 -10.28 9.59 21.83
CA HIS A 420 -9.22 10.53 21.48
C HIS A 420 -8.23 9.85 20.53
N TYR A 421 -8.33 10.16 19.24
CA TYR A 421 -7.42 9.64 18.24
C TYR A 421 -6.03 10.24 18.40
N ASP A 422 -5.01 9.41 18.52
CA ASP A 422 -3.62 9.86 18.50
C ASP A 422 -3.11 9.95 17.05
N GLU A 423 -2.89 11.18 16.57
CA GLU A 423 -2.44 11.46 15.20
C GLU A 423 -1.03 10.89 14.91
N ALA A 424 -0.19 10.71 15.93
CA ALA A 424 1.11 10.07 15.80
C ALA A 424 1.02 8.60 15.32
N LEU A 425 -0.14 7.95 15.46
CA LEU A 425 -0.38 6.59 14.98
C LEU A 425 -0.55 6.47 13.46
N ALA A 426 -0.75 7.56 12.71
CA ALA A 426 -0.99 7.50 11.26
C ALA A 426 0.13 6.78 10.50
N GLY A 427 1.39 6.90 10.97
CA GLY A 427 2.54 6.19 10.41
C GLY A 427 2.92 4.90 11.17
N PHE A 428 2.20 4.56 12.24
CA PHE A 428 2.53 3.42 13.09
C PHE A 428 2.20 2.10 12.41
N ASN A 429 3.22 1.25 12.29
CA ASN A 429 3.08 -0.11 11.76
C ASN A 429 3.69 -1.10 12.76
N PRO A 430 2.88 -1.74 13.59
CA PRO A 430 3.38 -2.62 14.62
C PRO A 430 3.96 -3.91 14.03
N ALA A 431 5.09 -4.36 14.59
CA ALA A 431 5.75 -5.60 14.19
C ALA A 431 4.85 -6.84 14.30
N ALA A 432 3.85 -6.83 15.19
CA ALA A 432 2.88 -7.91 15.34
C ALA A 432 1.99 -8.09 14.09
N LEU A 433 1.77 -7.03 13.31
CA LEU A 433 1.11 -7.12 12.02
C LEU A 433 2.02 -7.77 10.96
N ASN A 434 3.31 -7.91 11.28
CA ASN A 434 4.37 -8.37 10.37
C ASN A 434 4.45 -9.89 10.18
N GLY A 435 3.41 -10.63 10.42
CA GLY A 435 3.30 -11.94 9.78
C GLY A 435 3.36 -11.85 8.24
N GLY A 436 3.73 -10.68 7.70
CA GLY A 436 3.85 -10.36 6.29
C GLY A 436 3.57 -8.91 5.89
N TYR A 437 3.23 -8.03 6.81
CA TYR A 437 2.94 -6.63 6.48
C TYR A 437 4.12 -5.72 6.91
N SER A 438 5.16 -5.67 6.11
CA SER A 438 5.93 -4.44 5.98
C SER A 438 5.16 -3.58 4.97
N PRO A 439 4.75 -2.35 5.27
CA PRO A 439 4.12 -1.51 4.28
C PRO A 439 5.14 -1.29 3.17
N LEU A 440 4.90 -1.99 2.07
CA LEU A 440 5.75 -1.85 0.91
C LEU A 440 5.62 -0.42 0.41
N LEU A 441 6.73 0.24 0.20
CA LEU A 441 6.75 1.53 -0.46
C LEU A 441 6.02 1.41 -1.80
N THR A 442 5.01 2.22 -2.01
CA THR A 442 4.22 2.28 -3.23
C THR A 442 4.62 3.48 -4.08
N VAL A 443 4.32 3.42 -5.36
CA VAL A 443 4.60 4.54 -6.27
C VAL A 443 3.56 5.63 -6.07
N LYS A 444 4.00 6.80 -5.58
CA LYS A 444 3.17 8.00 -5.46
C LYS A 444 3.09 8.78 -6.79
N SER A 445 4.21 8.86 -7.48
CA SER A 445 4.28 9.54 -8.77
C SER A 445 5.43 9.00 -9.62
N TRP A 446 5.24 9.09 -10.92
CA TRP A 446 6.18 8.63 -11.94
C TRP A 446 6.36 9.74 -12.98
N GLN A 447 7.60 9.99 -13.38
CA GLN A 447 7.93 11.04 -14.32
C GLN A 447 9.14 10.67 -15.18
N GLU A 448 9.04 10.82 -16.51
CA GLU A 448 10.20 10.83 -17.39
C GLU A 448 10.91 12.18 -17.27
N LYS A 449 12.21 12.16 -16.98
CA LYS A 449 13.04 13.36 -16.90
C LYS A 449 13.55 13.70 -18.30
N ILE A 450 13.12 14.82 -18.85
CA ILE A 450 13.62 15.32 -20.12
C ILE A 450 14.98 15.98 -19.82
N ILE A 451 16.06 15.38 -20.33
CA ILE A 451 17.43 15.89 -20.24
C ILE A 451 17.82 16.58 -21.53
#